data_96a9d6635918f6e74d2a0076b3429e0a
#
_entry.id   96a9d6635918f6e74d2a0076b3429e0a
#
_cell.length_a   1.000
_cell.length_b   1.000
_cell.length_c   1.000
_cell.angle_alpha   90.00
_cell.angle_beta   90.00
_cell.angle_gamma   90.00
#
_symmetry.space_group_name_H-M   'P 1'
#
loop_
_entity.id
_entity.type
_entity.pdbx_description
1 polymer ?
#
loop_
_entity_poly.entity_id
_entity_poly.type
_entity_poly.pdbx_seq_one_letter_code
_entity_poly.pdbx_strand_id
1 'polypeptide(L)'
;KELLADPKERAEHIMLMDLGRNDIGRVARVGSVQVTDKMVIERYSHVMHIVSNVHGDLKPGMDAVDVLRATFPAGTVSGAPKVRAMEIIEELEPTRRGIYSGAVGYIGWNGNMDTAIAIRTAVIRDGMLYIQAGAGIVADSVPRNEWDETMNKARAIFRAVSLASAGLNGRQGV
;
A
#
# COMPACT_ATOMS: atom_id res chain seq x y z
N LYS A 1 -16.67 -13.92 -5.71
CA LYS A 1 -16.73 -15.14 -4.85
C LYS A 1 -15.37 -15.86 -4.79
N GLU A 2 -14.60 -15.90 -5.87
CA GLU A 2 -13.27 -16.56 -5.91
C GLU A 2 -12.27 -15.91 -4.96
N LEU A 3 -12.13 -14.59 -4.98
CA LEU A 3 -11.16 -13.85 -4.15
C LEU A 3 -11.35 -14.11 -2.64
N LEU A 4 -12.59 -14.14 -2.15
CA LEU A 4 -12.89 -14.47 -0.74
C LEU A 4 -12.78 -15.97 -0.43
N ALA A 5 -12.70 -16.82 -1.42
CA ALA A 5 -12.52 -18.25 -1.24
C ALA A 5 -11.04 -18.67 -1.20
N ASP A 6 -10.14 -17.79 -1.64
CA ASP A 6 -8.70 -18.03 -1.62
C ASP A 6 -8.15 -17.93 -0.19
N PRO A 7 -7.59 -19.02 0.38
CA PRO A 7 -7.06 -19.01 1.74
C PRO A 7 -5.85 -18.07 1.91
N LYS A 8 -4.97 -17.96 0.89
CA LYS A 8 -3.78 -17.11 0.91
C LYS A 8 -4.19 -15.62 0.97
N GLU A 9 -5.06 -15.20 0.05
CA GLU A 9 -5.57 -13.83 0.00
C GLU A 9 -6.26 -13.42 1.32
N ARG A 10 -7.04 -14.32 1.90
CA ARG A 10 -7.68 -14.10 3.19
C ARG A 10 -6.69 -13.98 4.34
N ALA A 11 -5.70 -14.86 4.40
CA ALA A 11 -4.68 -14.85 5.45
C ALA A 11 -3.86 -13.57 5.40
N GLU A 12 -3.41 -13.16 4.21
CA GLU A 12 -2.71 -11.90 4.00
C GLU A 12 -3.57 -10.70 4.41
N HIS A 13 -4.83 -10.67 3.98
CA HIS A 13 -5.76 -9.59 4.34
C HIS A 13 -5.99 -9.48 5.86
N ILE A 14 -6.17 -10.60 6.56
CA ILE A 14 -6.34 -10.62 8.02
C ILE A 14 -5.06 -10.10 8.71
N MET A 15 -3.89 -10.50 8.25
CA MET A 15 -2.60 -10.02 8.77
C MET A 15 -2.49 -8.49 8.61
N LEU A 16 -2.84 -7.96 7.44
CA LEU A 16 -2.79 -6.51 7.18
C LEU A 16 -3.83 -5.74 8.00
N MET A 17 -5.01 -6.29 8.18
CA MET A 17 -6.05 -5.71 9.02
C MET A 17 -5.61 -5.65 10.50
N ASP A 18 -5.00 -6.71 11.02
CA ASP A 18 -4.49 -6.73 12.40
C ASP A 18 -3.32 -5.76 12.57
N LEU A 19 -2.47 -5.62 11.56
CA LEU A 19 -1.42 -4.62 11.58
C LEU A 19 -1.99 -3.19 11.61
N GLY A 20 -3.04 -2.91 10.83
CA GLY A 20 -3.77 -1.65 10.87
C GLY A 20 -4.40 -1.37 12.25
N ARG A 21 -4.98 -2.39 12.89
CA ARG A 21 -5.49 -2.29 14.26
C ARG A 21 -4.40 -1.94 15.27
N ASN A 22 -3.22 -2.54 15.14
CA ASN A 22 -2.07 -2.24 15.99
C ASN A 22 -1.58 -0.81 15.79
N ASP A 23 -1.45 -0.36 14.54
CA ASP A 23 -0.98 0.99 14.23
C ASP A 23 -1.95 2.06 14.78
N ILE A 24 -3.26 1.91 14.54
CA ILE A 24 -4.29 2.81 15.08
C ILE A 24 -4.34 2.75 16.60
N GLY A 25 -4.20 1.56 17.19
CA GLY A 25 -4.24 1.36 18.64
C GLY A 25 -3.18 2.16 19.42
N ARG A 26 -2.08 2.56 18.77
CA ARG A 26 -1.04 3.40 19.41
C ARG A 26 -1.55 4.80 19.73
N VAL A 27 -2.42 5.36 18.91
CA VAL A 27 -2.93 6.74 19.00
C VAL A 27 -4.40 6.80 19.40
N ALA A 28 -5.14 5.70 19.31
CA ALA A 28 -6.56 5.65 19.66
C ALA A 28 -6.78 5.49 21.17
N ARG A 29 -7.91 5.99 21.64
CA ARG A 29 -8.39 5.76 23.01
C ARG A 29 -8.57 4.26 23.25
N VAL A 30 -8.25 3.79 24.44
CA VAL A 30 -8.41 2.39 24.82
C VAL A 30 -9.87 1.96 24.61
N GLY A 31 -10.07 0.85 23.91
CA GLY A 31 -11.40 0.29 23.65
C GLY A 31 -12.16 0.93 22.47
N SER A 32 -11.61 1.97 21.81
CA SER A 32 -12.28 2.62 20.66
C SER A 32 -11.95 2.02 19.30
N VAL A 33 -10.92 1.16 19.21
CA VAL A 33 -10.51 0.55 17.94
C VAL A 33 -11.56 -0.49 17.49
N GLN A 34 -12.11 -0.27 16.32
CA GLN A 34 -13.15 -1.11 15.72
C GLN A 34 -12.85 -1.41 14.25
N VAL A 35 -13.30 -2.56 13.78
CA VAL A 35 -13.34 -2.88 12.35
C VAL A 35 -14.76 -2.62 11.88
N THR A 36 -14.98 -1.56 11.13
CA THR A 36 -16.33 -1.14 10.68
C THR A 36 -16.77 -1.87 9.43
N ASP A 37 -15.84 -2.07 8.48
CA ASP A 37 -16.04 -2.92 7.32
C ASP A 37 -15.05 -4.08 7.40
N LYS A 38 -15.52 -5.28 7.15
CA LYS A 38 -14.67 -6.47 7.24
C LYS A 38 -14.80 -7.34 6.00
N MET A 39 -13.68 -7.43 5.26
CA MET A 39 -13.54 -8.31 4.10
C MET A 39 -14.63 -8.09 3.04
N VAL A 40 -14.97 -6.82 2.77
CA VAL A 40 -15.89 -6.46 1.68
C VAL A 40 -15.14 -6.46 0.35
N ILE A 41 -15.83 -6.82 -0.73
CA ILE A 41 -15.26 -6.76 -2.07
C ILE A 41 -15.57 -5.41 -2.70
N GLU A 42 -14.54 -4.65 -2.96
CA GLU A 42 -14.63 -3.44 -3.78
C GLU A 42 -14.20 -3.73 -5.21
N ARG A 43 -15.00 -3.22 -6.16
CA ARG A 43 -14.78 -3.40 -7.59
C ARG A 43 -14.34 -2.08 -8.21
N TYR A 44 -13.17 -2.10 -8.80
CA TYR A 44 -12.64 -0.99 -9.60
C TYR A 44 -12.66 -1.35 -11.08
N SER A 45 -12.35 -0.41 -11.94
CA SER A 45 -12.44 -0.58 -13.41
C SER A 45 -11.66 -1.79 -13.94
N HIS A 46 -10.56 -2.16 -13.30
CA HIS A 46 -9.65 -3.21 -13.80
C HIS A 46 -9.29 -4.27 -12.75
N VAL A 47 -9.64 -4.06 -11.49
CA VAL A 47 -9.25 -4.94 -10.37
C VAL A 47 -10.35 -5.02 -9.33
N MET A 48 -10.32 -6.07 -8.52
CA MET A 48 -11.13 -6.23 -7.32
C MET A 48 -10.21 -6.36 -6.12
N HIS A 49 -10.58 -5.76 -5.00
CA HIS A 49 -9.84 -5.87 -3.75
C HIS A 49 -10.73 -6.33 -2.62
N ILE A 50 -10.14 -7.08 -1.68
CA ILE A 50 -10.72 -7.27 -0.36
C ILE A 50 -10.37 -6.02 0.45
N VAL A 51 -11.37 -5.38 1.03
CA VAL A 51 -11.22 -4.16 1.81
C VAL A 51 -11.75 -4.38 3.21
N SER A 52 -11.02 -3.84 4.18
CA SER A 52 -11.48 -3.69 5.56
C SER A 52 -11.15 -2.30 6.05
N ASN A 53 -12.01 -1.74 6.89
CA ASN A 53 -11.81 -0.43 7.48
C ASN A 53 -11.60 -0.56 8.99
N VAL A 54 -10.54 0.04 9.50
CA VAL A 54 -10.21 0.11 10.93
C VAL A 54 -10.34 1.55 11.40
N HIS A 55 -11.12 1.74 12.45
CA HIS A 55 -11.46 3.04 13.01
C HIS A 55 -11.07 3.11 14.49
N GLY A 56 -10.76 4.31 14.99
CA GLY A 56 -10.50 4.55 16.41
C GLY A 56 -10.58 6.04 16.73
N ASP A 57 -11.05 6.35 17.93
CA ASP A 57 -11.10 7.73 18.43
C ASP A 57 -9.71 8.19 18.87
N LEU A 58 -9.24 9.29 18.35
CA LEU A 58 -7.92 9.84 18.70
C LEU A 58 -7.84 10.17 20.20
N LYS A 59 -6.70 9.87 20.83
CA LYS A 59 -6.42 10.27 22.21
C LYS A 59 -6.40 11.81 22.32
N PRO A 60 -6.89 12.38 23.45
CA PRO A 60 -6.74 13.80 23.69
C PRO A 60 -5.28 14.27 23.61
N GLY A 61 -5.05 15.39 22.97
CA GLY A 61 -3.73 16.01 22.84
C GLY A 61 -2.85 15.45 21.71
N MET A 62 -3.33 14.47 20.98
CA MET A 62 -2.65 13.99 19.76
C MET A 62 -3.18 14.69 18.51
N ASP A 63 -2.32 14.85 17.53
CA ASP A 63 -2.62 15.48 16.24
C ASP A 63 -2.33 14.56 15.03
N ALA A 64 -2.50 15.12 13.84
CA ALA A 64 -2.26 14.39 12.60
C ALA A 64 -0.80 13.90 12.45
N VAL A 65 0.17 14.63 12.99
CA VAL A 65 1.59 14.25 12.94
C VAL A 65 1.84 13.04 13.84
N ASP A 66 1.20 12.99 15.01
CA ASP A 66 1.28 11.84 15.91
C ASP A 66 0.67 10.58 15.25
N VAL A 67 -0.47 10.75 14.55
CA VAL A 67 -1.08 9.68 13.78
C VAL A 67 -0.13 9.18 12.70
N LEU A 68 0.47 10.09 11.92
CA LEU A 68 1.44 9.72 10.88
C LEU A 68 2.63 8.96 11.47
N ARG A 69 3.21 9.42 12.58
CA ARG A 69 4.33 8.73 13.26
C ARG A 69 3.97 7.33 13.73
N ALA A 70 2.75 7.13 14.18
CA ALA A 70 2.29 5.84 14.70
C ALA A 70 2.00 4.82 13.59
N THR A 71 1.50 5.28 12.45
CA THR A 71 1.04 4.42 11.35
C THR A 71 2.08 4.22 10.25
N PHE A 72 3.09 5.09 10.17
CA PHE A 72 4.16 5.00 9.18
C PHE A 72 5.33 4.11 9.64
N PRO A 73 5.95 3.31 8.73
CA PRO A 73 5.48 3.00 7.38
C PRO A 73 4.26 2.09 7.41
N ALA A 74 3.42 2.17 6.36
CA ALA A 74 2.24 1.34 6.25
C ALA A 74 2.58 -0.15 6.25
N GLY A 75 1.77 -0.96 6.93
CA GLY A 75 1.98 -2.40 7.05
C GLY A 75 2.01 -3.14 5.72
N THR A 76 1.20 -2.71 4.77
CA THR A 76 1.14 -3.26 3.40
C THR A 76 2.49 -3.28 2.68
N VAL A 77 3.37 -2.34 3.00
CA VAL A 77 4.69 -2.21 2.35
C VAL A 77 5.87 -2.45 3.30
N SER A 78 5.61 -2.83 4.53
CA SER A 78 6.63 -3.22 5.50
C SER A 78 6.50 -4.71 5.87
N GLY A 79 5.54 -5.08 6.66
CA GLY A 79 5.30 -6.45 7.10
C GLY A 79 5.15 -6.58 8.60
N ALA A 80 5.03 -7.81 9.08
CA ALA A 80 4.83 -8.14 10.48
C ALA A 80 5.81 -9.25 10.92
N PRO A 81 6.50 -9.08 12.08
CA PRO A 81 6.60 -7.89 12.94
C PRO A 81 7.32 -6.73 12.22
N LYS A 82 6.77 -5.52 12.32
CA LYS A 82 7.16 -4.37 11.49
C LYS A 82 8.67 -4.07 11.51
N VAL A 83 9.29 -4.01 12.68
CA VAL A 83 10.73 -3.67 12.80
C VAL A 83 11.59 -4.72 12.12
N ARG A 84 11.36 -6.02 12.42
CA ARG A 84 12.16 -7.09 11.80
C ARG A 84 11.94 -7.18 10.29
N ALA A 85 10.73 -6.96 9.82
CA ALA A 85 10.44 -6.90 8.39
C ALA A 85 11.21 -5.77 7.69
N MET A 86 11.29 -4.60 8.31
CA MET A 86 12.07 -3.47 7.78
C MET A 86 13.58 -3.75 7.77
N GLU A 87 14.12 -4.42 8.79
CA GLU A 87 15.53 -4.86 8.81
C GLU A 87 15.82 -5.81 7.63
N ILE A 88 14.97 -6.80 7.42
CA ILE A 88 15.11 -7.76 6.31
C ILE A 88 15.02 -7.05 4.95
N ILE A 89 14.12 -6.09 4.81
CA ILE A 89 13.98 -5.28 3.59
C ILE A 89 15.30 -4.52 3.31
N GLU A 90 15.88 -3.88 4.32
CA GLU A 90 17.15 -3.16 4.18
C GLU A 90 18.32 -4.10 3.86
N GLU A 91 18.32 -5.32 4.39
CA GLU A 91 19.33 -6.35 4.12
C GLU A 91 19.27 -6.87 2.67
N LEU A 92 18.06 -7.04 2.12
CA LEU A 92 17.84 -7.78 0.87
C LEU A 92 17.61 -6.88 -0.35
N GLU A 93 17.05 -5.69 -0.18
CA GLU A 93 16.81 -4.80 -1.32
C GLU A 93 18.12 -4.14 -1.79
N PRO A 94 18.45 -4.22 -3.08
CA PRO A 94 19.72 -3.71 -3.60
C PRO A 94 19.80 -2.18 -3.64
N THR A 95 18.64 -1.50 -3.57
CA THR A 95 18.53 -0.04 -3.64
C THR A 95 17.55 0.48 -2.59
N ARG A 96 17.83 1.67 -2.08
CA ARG A 96 16.92 2.34 -1.16
C ARG A 96 15.61 2.71 -1.85
N ARG A 97 14.52 2.57 -1.11
CA ARG A 97 13.16 2.81 -1.62
C ARG A 97 12.89 4.27 -2.00
N GLY A 98 13.49 5.22 -1.32
CA GLY A 98 13.25 6.64 -1.58
C GLY A 98 11.78 7.00 -1.41
N ILE A 99 11.13 7.42 -2.50
CA ILE A 99 9.69 7.77 -2.51
C ILE A 99 8.79 6.54 -2.40
N TYR A 100 9.22 5.41 -2.96
CA TYR A 100 8.44 4.16 -2.91
C TYR A 100 8.18 3.72 -1.47
N SER A 101 6.97 3.30 -1.19
CA SER A 101 6.48 2.93 0.17
C SER A 101 6.39 4.09 1.15
N GLY A 102 6.59 5.33 0.71
CA GLY A 102 6.38 6.53 1.49
C GLY A 102 4.90 6.84 1.72
N ALA A 103 4.63 7.96 2.37
CA ALA A 103 3.29 8.51 2.51
C ALA A 103 3.14 9.74 1.61
N VAL A 104 2.07 9.79 0.84
CA VAL A 104 1.70 10.94 0.01
C VAL A 104 0.32 11.42 0.43
N GLY A 105 0.16 12.73 0.61
CA GLY A 105 -1.12 13.27 1.07
C GLY A 105 -1.01 14.71 1.54
N TYR A 106 -1.93 15.10 2.39
CA TYR A 106 -1.98 16.45 2.95
C TYR A 106 -2.41 16.47 4.43
N ILE A 107 -2.01 17.51 5.12
CA ILE A 107 -2.49 17.88 6.45
C ILE A 107 -3.12 19.27 6.31
N GLY A 108 -4.42 19.36 6.56
CA GLY A 108 -5.17 20.60 6.47
C GLY A 108 -5.02 21.48 7.72
N TRP A 109 -5.23 22.77 7.57
CA TRP A 109 -5.24 23.72 8.69
C TRP A 109 -6.33 23.44 9.74
N ASN A 110 -7.36 22.69 9.36
CA ASN A 110 -8.42 22.22 10.27
C ASN A 110 -8.02 20.99 11.10
N GLY A 111 -6.78 20.49 10.96
CA GLY A 111 -6.27 19.30 11.64
C GLY A 111 -6.60 17.97 10.94
N ASN A 112 -7.35 17.99 9.83
CA ASN A 112 -7.62 16.79 9.06
C ASN A 112 -6.37 16.38 8.27
N MET A 113 -6.17 15.07 8.12
CA MET A 113 -5.12 14.48 7.31
C MET A 113 -5.72 13.40 6.41
N ASP A 114 -5.25 13.35 5.19
CA ASP A 114 -5.51 12.24 4.30
C ASP A 114 -4.19 11.84 3.63
N THR A 115 -3.82 10.56 3.75
CA THR A 115 -2.56 10.04 3.24
C THR A 115 -2.78 8.67 2.59
N ALA A 116 -2.04 8.43 1.53
CA ALA A 116 -1.97 7.14 0.86
C ALA A 116 -0.53 6.64 0.81
N ILE A 117 -0.35 5.35 0.55
CA ILE A 117 0.98 4.77 0.34
C ILE A 117 1.48 5.19 -1.05
N ALA A 118 2.72 5.65 -1.14
CA ALA A 118 3.37 5.95 -2.41
C ALA A 118 3.77 4.66 -3.13
N ILE A 119 2.79 3.98 -3.73
CA ILE A 119 2.93 2.82 -4.61
C ILE A 119 2.32 3.12 -5.97
N ARG A 120 2.61 2.30 -6.97
CA ARG A 120 2.11 2.52 -8.35
C ARG A 120 2.45 3.93 -8.87
N THR A 121 3.59 4.46 -8.42
CA THR A 121 4.06 5.83 -8.65
C THR A 121 5.33 5.79 -9.48
N ALA A 122 5.40 6.65 -10.47
CA ALA A 122 6.59 6.88 -11.27
C ALA A 122 7.32 8.13 -10.78
N VAL A 123 8.64 8.05 -10.67
CA VAL A 123 9.50 9.20 -10.40
C VAL A 123 10.21 9.57 -11.70
N ILE A 124 10.03 10.80 -12.16
CA ILE A 124 10.71 11.30 -13.35
C ILE A 124 11.75 12.34 -12.91
N ARG A 125 13.00 12.07 -13.20
CA ARG A 125 14.11 12.94 -12.85
C ARG A 125 15.18 12.88 -13.94
N ASP A 126 15.68 14.03 -14.36
CA ASP A 126 16.76 14.18 -15.34
C ASP A 126 16.49 13.39 -16.65
N GLY A 127 15.23 13.39 -17.12
CA GLY A 127 14.80 12.67 -18.32
C GLY A 127 14.69 11.15 -18.14
N MET A 128 14.92 10.64 -16.94
CA MET A 128 14.81 9.22 -16.60
C MET A 128 13.54 8.94 -15.81
N LEU A 129 12.95 7.78 -16.08
CA LEU A 129 11.78 7.25 -15.38
C LEU A 129 12.22 6.15 -14.43
N TYR A 130 11.89 6.31 -13.16
CA TYR A 130 12.14 5.31 -12.12
C TYR A 130 10.81 4.72 -11.66
N ILE A 131 10.73 3.39 -11.66
CA ILE A 131 9.58 2.63 -11.18
C ILE A 131 10.07 1.62 -10.17
N GLN A 132 9.42 1.54 -9.01
CA GLN A 132 9.67 0.52 -8.02
C GLN A 132 8.37 -0.19 -7.69
N ALA A 133 8.44 -1.51 -7.59
CA ALA A 133 7.32 -2.37 -7.24
C ALA A 133 7.82 -3.55 -6.41
N GLY A 134 6.95 -4.15 -5.64
CA GLY A 134 7.25 -5.32 -4.81
C GLY A 134 6.02 -6.17 -4.58
N ALA A 135 6.23 -7.37 -4.06
CA ALA A 135 5.18 -8.31 -3.65
C ALA A 135 5.29 -8.60 -2.16
N GLY A 136 4.18 -9.02 -1.55
CA GLY A 136 4.17 -9.53 -0.18
C GLY A 136 4.74 -10.94 -0.14
N ILE A 137 5.74 -11.18 0.71
CA ILE A 137 6.39 -12.48 0.84
C ILE A 137 5.91 -13.16 2.12
N VAL A 138 5.36 -14.35 1.98
CA VAL A 138 4.92 -15.23 3.06
C VAL A 138 5.54 -16.61 2.90
N ALA A 139 5.38 -17.48 3.91
CA ALA A 139 5.99 -18.82 3.90
C ALA A 139 5.62 -19.67 2.68
N ASP A 140 4.39 -19.51 2.17
CA ASP A 140 3.87 -20.24 1.02
C ASP A 140 4.14 -19.55 -0.33
N SER A 141 4.89 -18.44 -0.33
CA SER A 141 5.23 -17.71 -1.55
C SER A 141 6.09 -18.55 -2.49
N VAL A 142 5.72 -18.56 -3.76
CA VAL A 142 6.50 -19.19 -4.84
C VAL A 142 7.30 -18.09 -5.55
N PRO A 143 8.64 -18.10 -5.54
CA PRO A 143 9.48 -16.99 -6.03
C PRO A 143 9.11 -16.50 -7.43
N ARG A 144 8.78 -17.42 -8.35
CA ARG A 144 8.39 -17.07 -9.73
C ARG A 144 7.09 -16.29 -9.77
N ASN A 145 6.11 -16.68 -8.97
CA ASN A 145 4.80 -16.02 -8.93
C ASN A 145 4.93 -14.60 -8.34
N GLU A 146 5.73 -14.43 -7.30
CA GLU A 146 5.99 -13.13 -6.68
C GLU A 146 6.73 -12.19 -7.63
N TRP A 147 7.67 -12.72 -8.42
CA TRP A 147 8.31 -11.95 -9.48
C TRP A 147 7.31 -11.49 -10.55
N ASP A 148 6.48 -12.40 -11.04
CA ASP A 148 5.48 -12.10 -12.06
C ASP A 148 4.45 -11.08 -11.53
N GLU A 149 4.06 -11.16 -10.25
CA GLU A 149 3.22 -10.18 -9.57
C GLU A 149 3.88 -8.80 -9.54
N THR A 150 5.15 -8.73 -9.16
CA THR A 150 5.93 -7.48 -9.12
C THR A 150 5.96 -6.82 -10.50
N MET A 151 6.24 -7.60 -11.56
CA MET A 151 6.23 -7.11 -12.94
C MET A 151 4.84 -6.65 -13.39
N ASN A 152 3.78 -7.36 -13.00
CA ASN A 152 2.40 -6.97 -13.29
C ASN A 152 2.03 -5.65 -12.62
N LYS A 153 2.46 -5.41 -11.39
CA LYS A 153 2.26 -4.14 -10.67
C LYS A 153 2.92 -2.94 -11.37
N ALA A 154 4.09 -3.14 -12.00
CA ALA A 154 4.78 -2.12 -12.76
C ALA A 154 4.17 -1.87 -14.17
N ARG A 155 3.51 -2.87 -14.74
CA ARG A 155 3.02 -2.86 -16.14
C ARG A 155 2.10 -1.69 -16.48
N ALA A 156 1.24 -1.27 -15.55
CA ALA A 156 0.32 -0.14 -15.76
C ALA A 156 1.08 1.15 -16.04
N ILE A 157 2.19 1.38 -15.31
CA ILE A 157 3.03 2.57 -15.48
C ILE A 157 3.78 2.51 -16.82
N PHE A 158 4.35 1.35 -17.17
CA PHE A 158 5.00 1.15 -18.48
C PHE A 158 4.03 1.43 -19.63
N ARG A 159 2.79 0.96 -19.53
CA ARG A 159 1.76 1.22 -20.53
C ARG A 159 1.41 2.72 -20.62
N ALA A 160 1.29 3.40 -19.51
CA ALA A 160 1.03 4.83 -19.47
C ALA A 160 2.15 5.64 -20.15
N VAL A 161 3.41 5.29 -19.89
CA VAL A 161 4.58 5.91 -20.53
C VAL A 161 4.59 5.64 -22.03
N SER A 162 4.32 4.42 -22.45
CA SER A 162 4.25 4.08 -23.87
C SER A 162 3.17 4.89 -24.60
N LEU A 163 2.00 5.06 -23.97
CA LEU A 163 0.92 5.88 -24.51
C LEU A 163 1.30 7.36 -24.60
N ALA A 164 1.94 7.89 -23.56
CA ALA A 164 2.43 9.27 -23.54
C ALA A 164 3.50 9.53 -24.62
N SER A 165 4.41 8.58 -24.81
CA SER A 165 5.46 8.66 -25.82
C SER A 165 4.93 8.54 -27.26
N ALA A 166 3.85 7.79 -27.46
CA ALA A 166 3.20 7.67 -28.76
C ALA A 166 2.39 8.93 -29.15
N GLY A 167 2.21 9.88 -28.21
CA GLY A 167 1.41 11.08 -28.38
C GLY A 167 -0.10 10.82 -28.31
N LEU A 168 -0.87 11.88 -28.02
CA LEU A 168 -2.33 11.83 -27.94
C LEU A 168 -3.02 11.55 -29.30
N ASN A 169 -2.27 11.60 -30.39
CA ASN A 169 -2.76 11.39 -31.76
C ASN A 169 -2.85 9.90 -32.16
N GLY A 170 -2.54 8.96 -31.28
CA GLY A 170 -2.69 7.52 -31.52
C GLY A 170 -4.15 7.01 -31.52
N ARG A 171 -5.16 7.89 -31.52
CA ARG A 171 -6.56 7.55 -31.76
C ARG A 171 -6.93 7.79 -33.24
N GLN A 172 -6.28 7.05 -34.13
CA GLN A 172 -6.87 6.78 -35.45
C GLN A 172 -6.50 5.36 -35.85
N GLY A 173 -7.43 4.46 -35.71
CA GLY A 173 -7.31 3.10 -36.25
C GLY A 173 -8.05 2.05 -35.43
N VAL A 174 -9.32 1.87 -35.79
CA VAL A 174 -10.26 0.77 -35.59
C VAL A 174 -11.03 0.82 -34.30
#